data_aacc2ca2f1fa06fdf9d19e8399e093b4
#
_entry.id   aacc2ca2f1fa06fdf9d19e8399e093b4
#
_cell.length_a   1.000
_cell.length_b   1.000
_cell.length_c   1.000
_cell.angle_alpha   90.00
_cell.angle_beta   90.00
_cell.angle_gamma   90.00
#
_symmetry.space_group_name_H-M   'P 1'
#
loop_
_entity.id
_entity.type
_entity.pdbx_description
1 polymer ?
#
loop_
_entity_poly.entity_id
_entity_poly.type
_entity_poly.pdbx_seq_one_letter_code
_entity_poly.pdbx_strand_id
1 'polypeptide(L)'
;MMRLIKAYLFFVLIFGLAMPAFALEPEQILIIANSNIKESLEIAHYYCSKRNVPSENILSLPLGKMLIDTISRDNYEKQLAEPIRKKLSSREFAGKIKCLLTTYGVPVKVGKRGPLKGQEEKLKQLRKLAERGKSKLEQKKKNNHKLTKLQREIDRILGKETNASVDSELSMVLFDDYELYRWQPNKLNVNAPYWDFKTLMVCRLDGPSFEIVKAIVNKAMATEKTGLKGIAYIDSRGIADDKKPYSFGHFDQSLRDLATLTRYRTEMTVKEESTEKLFAPGTCQRAAIYCGWYSLKKYVDAFDFVDGALGYHISSLEAVDLRDPNSSQWCPAMLKDGITATLGAVAEPYLHSFPEPKAFFTELFNGRCLVEAYYRTKPFNSWQFVLLGDPLYRPFKKL
;
A
#
# COMPACT_ATOMS: atom_id res chain seq x y z
N MET A 1 -35.29 -67.27 -6.90
CA MET A 1 -34.02 -67.07 -6.17
C MET A 1 -33.41 -65.76 -6.66
N MET A 2 -33.86 -64.61 -6.11
CA MET A 2 -33.48 -63.27 -6.54
C MET A 2 -32.42 -62.74 -5.54
N ARG A 3 -31.19 -62.51 -6.03
CA ARG A 3 -30.16 -61.85 -5.21
C ARG A 3 -30.30 -60.33 -5.38
N LEU A 4 -30.69 -59.68 -4.29
CA LEU A 4 -30.67 -58.21 -4.14
C LEU A 4 -29.22 -57.73 -4.05
N ILE A 5 -28.79 -56.98 -5.06
CA ILE A 5 -27.54 -56.21 -5.04
C ILE A 5 -27.89 -54.87 -4.35
N LYS A 6 -27.42 -54.69 -3.13
CA LYS A 6 -27.43 -53.39 -2.46
C LYS A 6 -26.31 -52.52 -3.04
N ALA A 7 -26.70 -51.55 -3.86
CA ALA A 7 -25.79 -50.48 -4.25
C ALA A 7 -25.64 -49.47 -3.10
N TYR A 8 -24.50 -49.45 -2.44
CA TYR A 8 -24.12 -48.39 -1.53
C TYR A 8 -23.67 -47.17 -2.35
N LEU A 9 -24.55 -46.18 -2.48
CA LEU A 9 -24.17 -44.85 -2.94
C LEU A 9 -23.31 -44.20 -1.83
N PHE A 10 -22.02 -44.17 -2.02
CA PHE A 10 -21.09 -43.38 -1.21
C PHE A 10 -21.25 -41.93 -1.69
N PHE A 11 -22.09 -41.16 -1.00
CA PHE A 11 -22.17 -39.71 -1.15
C PHE A 11 -20.90 -39.12 -0.48
N VAL A 12 -19.81 -38.97 -1.25
CA VAL A 12 -18.68 -38.19 -0.78
C VAL A 12 -19.12 -36.73 -0.81
N LEU A 13 -19.56 -36.25 0.34
CA LEU A 13 -19.72 -34.83 0.62
C LEU A 13 -18.31 -34.24 0.62
N ILE A 14 -17.87 -33.75 -0.54
CA ILE A 14 -16.74 -32.85 -0.64
C ILE A 14 -17.20 -31.55 0.02
N PHE A 15 -17.12 -31.50 1.35
CA PHE A 15 -17.01 -30.23 2.05
C PHE A 15 -15.69 -29.63 1.54
N GLY A 16 -15.80 -28.82 0.51
CA GLY A 16 -14.76 -27.87 0.19
C GLY A 16 -14.52 -27.09 1.49
N LEU A 17 -13.47 -27.43 2.20
CA LEU A 17 -12.88 -26.59 3.23
C LEU A 17 -12.41 -25.33 2.49
N ALA A 18 -13.38 -24.43 2.17
CA ALA A 18 -13.07 -23.03 2.10
C ALA A 18 -12.46 -22.74 3.46
N MET A 19 -11.10 -22.80 3.55
CA MET A 19 -10.42 -22.27 4.70
C MET A 19 -11.04 -20.90 4.92
N PRO A 20 -11.67 -20.63 6.07
CA PRO A 20 -12.09 -19.29 6.36
C PRO A 20 -10.81 -18.47 6.21
N ALA A 21 -10.74 -17.61 5.23
CA ALA A 21 -9.71 -16.60 5.18
C ALA A 21 -9.95 -15.81 6.47
N PHE A 22 -9.21 -16.19 7.54
CA PHE A 22 -9.36 -15.57 8.84
C PHE A 22 -9.18 -14.08 8.62
N ALA A 23 -10.25 -13.34 8.80
CA ALA A 23 -10.24 -11.91 8.80
C ALA A 23 -9.20 -11.43 9.81
N LEU A 24 -8.53 -10.32 9.49
CA LEU A 24 -7.64 -9.69 10.47
C LEU A 24 -8.44 -9.28 11.70
N GLU A 25 -7.98 -9.75 12.87
CA GLU A 25 -8.57 -9.47 14.16
C GLU A 25 -7.76 -8.45 14.96
N PRO A 26 -8.37 -7.68 15.88
CA PRO A 26 -7.70 -6.65 16.66
C PRO A 26 -6.45 -7.14 17.39
N GLU A 27 -6.46 -8.34 17.96
CA GLU A 27 -5.35 -8.95 18.71
C GLU A 27 -4.13 -9.24 17.83
N GLN A 28 -4.31 -9.25 16.51
CA GLN A 28 -3.26 -9.51 15.52
C GLN A 28 -2.56 -8.24 15.03
N ILE A 29 -2.90 -7.07 15.60
CA ILE A 29 -2.30 -5.78 15.26
C ILE A 29 -1.29 -5.38 16.32
N LEU A 30 -0.05 -5.06 15.91
CA LEU A 30 0.95 -4.39 16.73
C LEU A 30 1.04 -2.93 16.32
N ILE A 31 0.81 -2.02 17.27
CA ILE A 31 0.83 -0.58 17.03
C ILE A 31 2.22 -0.04 17.33
N ILE A 32 2.80 0.68 16.38
CA ILE A 32 4.12 1.31 16.49
C ILE A 32 3.92 2.81 16.71
N ALA A 33 4.33 3.31 17.87
CA ALA A 33 4.19 4.72 18.23
C ALA A 33 5.55 5.37 18.55
N ASN A 34 5.68 6.65 18.25
CA ASN A 34 6.85 7.45 18.65
C ASN A 34 6.64 7.98 20.07
N SER A 35 7.40 7.46 21.05
CA SER A 35 7.28 7.86 22.46
C SER A 35 7.68 9.31 22.74
N ASN A 36 8.38 9.98 21.83
CA ASN A 36 8.79 11.37 21.97
C ASN A 36 7.74 12.37 21.43
N ILE A 37 6.65 11.89 20.84
CA ILE A 37 5.56 12.70 20.28
C ILE A 37 4.27 12.29 20.96
N LYS A 38 3.68 13.23 21.72
CA LYS A 38 2.49 12.99 22.53
C LYS A 38 1.31 12.49 21.68
N GLU A 39 1.07 13.13 20.54
CA GLU A 39 0.00 12.79 19.60
C GLU A 39 0.13 11.36 19.05
N SER A 40 1.35 10.87 18.89
CA SER A 40 1.63 9.51 18.46
C SER A 40 1.09 8.47 19.45
N LEU A 41 1.36 8.70 20.74
CA LEU A 41 0.87 7.84 21.83
C LEU A 41 -0.64 7.98 22.01
N GLU A 42 -1.17 9.19 21.93
CA GLU A 42 -2.62 9.43 22.03
C GLU A 42 -3.38 8.70 20.93
N ILE A 43 -2.90 8.71 19.68
CA ILE A 43 -3.50 7.93 18.57
C ILE A 43 -3.43 6.43 18.86
N ALA A 44 -2.30 5.94 19.36
CA ALA A 44 -2.14 4.52 19.68
C ALA A 44 -3.18 4.06 20.73
N HIS A 45 -3.29 4.78 21.84
CA HIS A 45 -4.28 4.48 22.90
C HIS A 45 -5.72 4.68 22.41
N TYR A 46 -5.97 5.72 21.63
CA TYR A 46 -7.28 5.97 21.04
C TYR A 46 -7.71 4.82 20.14
N TYR A 47 -6.81 4.34 19.27
CA TYR A 47 -7.08 3.21 18.39
C TYR A 47 -7.35 1.92 19.18
N CYS A 48 -6.54 1.62 20.21
CA CYS A 48 -6.79 0.49 21.11
C CYS A 48 -8.20 0.54 21.70
N SER A 49 -8.59 1.69 22.26
CA SER A 49 -9.92 1.88 22.86
C SER A 49 -11.06 1.74 21.85
N LYS A 50 -10.89 2.24 20.61
CA LYS A 50 -11.95 2.22 19.58
C LYS A 50 -12.08 0.88 18.88
N ARG A 51 -10.96 0.18 18.63
CA ARG A 51 -10.92 -1.05 17.84
C ARG A 51 -10.70 -2.30 18.68
N ASN A 52 -10.72 -2.19 20.03
CA ASN A 52 -10.50 -3.29 20.96
C ASN A 52 -9.14 -3.99 20.75
N VAL A 53 -8.12 -3.26 20.29
CA VAL A 53 -6.76 -3.77 20.23
C VAL A 53 -6.20 -3.79 21.64
N PRO A 54 -5.60 -4.90 22.12
CA PRO A 54 -5.02 -4.98 23.46
C PRO A 54 -3.95 -3.88 23.65
N SER A 55 -3.94 -3.22 24.81
CA SER A 55 -2.99 -2.13 25.09
C SER A 55 -1.53 -2.58 25.11
N GLU A 56 -1.26 -3.85 25.46
CA GLU A 56 0.05 -4.51 25.40
C GLU A 56 0.60 -4.64 23.98
N ASN A 57 -0.27 -4.47 22.97
CA ASN A 57 0.10 -4.44 21.56
C ASN A 57 0.64 -3.06 21.12
N ILE A 58 0.78 -2.09 22.05
CA ILE A 58 1.47 -0.84 21.74
C ILE A 58 2.97 -1.03 21.97
N LEU A 59 3.76 -0.80 20.92
CA LEU A 59 5.22 -0.70 21.01
C LEU A 59 5.64 0.76 20.84
N SER A 60 6.00 1.40 21.95
CA SER A 60 6.47 2.78 21.99
C SER A 60 7.98 2.84 21.77
N LEU A 61 8.45 3.59 20.78
CA LEU A 61 9.84 3.71 20.38
C LEU A 61 10.30 5.17 20.40
N PRO A 62 11.51 5.49 20.89
CA PRO A 62 12.03 6.86 20.93
C PRO A 62 12.59 7.27 19.56
N LEU A 63 11.73 7.71 18.63
CA LEU A 63 12.07 8.01 17.24
C LEU A 63 12.43 9.50 17.01
N GLY A 64 12.60 10.28 18.07
CA GLY A 64 12.92 11.71 18.02
C GLY A 64 11.69 12.60 18.25
N LYS A 65 11.97 13.86 18.67
CA LYS A 65 10.96 14.87 19.07
C LYS A 65 10.39 15.66 17.88
N MET A 66 10.99 15.55 16.71
CA MET A 66 10.55 16.25 15.50
C MET A 66 9.77 15.31 14.60
N LEU A 67 8.81 15.85 13.88
CA LEU A 67 8.06 15.14 12.83
C LEU A 67 8.94 14.97 11.59
N ILE A 68 9.93 14.07 11.65
CA ILE A 68 10.79 13.79 10.51
C ILE A 68 10.10 12.83 9.54
N ASP A 69 10.20 13.13 8.25
CA ASP A 69 9.67 12.24 7.21
C ASP A 69 10.61 11.10 6.89
N THR A 70 11.92 11.34 6.92
CA THR A 70 12.93 10.37 6.49
C THR A 70 13.86 9.97 7.63
N ILE A 71 13.94 8.66 7.88
CA ILE A 71 14.92 8.05 8.77
C ILE A 71 16.08 7.47 7.95
N SER A 72 17.34 7.55 8.44
CA SER A 72 18.45 6.87 7.78
C SER A 72 18.30 5.35 7.83
N ARG A 73 18.93 4.62 6.92
CA ARG A 73 18.87 3.14 6.91
C ARG A 73 19.39 2.54 8.22
N ASP A 74 20.47 3.07 8.76
CA ASP A 74 21.05 2.59 10.01
C ASP A 74 20.14 2.85 11.22
N ASN A 75 19.51 4.04 11.27
CA ASN A 75 18.56 4.36 12.34
C ASN A 75 17.27 3.56 12.19
N TYR A 76 16.79 3.32 10.97
CA TYR A 76 15.66 2.42 10.72
C TYR A 76 15.93 1.04 11.31
N GLU A 77 17.10 0.47 11.05
CA GLU A 77 17.45 -0.85 11.59
C GLU A 77 17.49 -0.84 13.11
N LYS A 78 18.21 0.09 13.73
CA LYS A 78 18.42 0.16 15.18
C LYS A 78 17.19 0.60 15.98
N GLN A 79 16.43 1.57 15.45
CA GLN A 79 15.36 2.23 16.20
C GLN A 79 13.97 1.67 15.89
N LEU A 80 13.77 1.03 14.73
CA LEU A 80 12.50 0.47 14.30
C LEU A 80 12.57 -1.05 14.12
N ALA A 81 13.38 -1.54 13.17
CA ALA A 81 13.33 -2.93 12.74
C ALA A 81 13.77 -3.90 13.85
N GLU A 82 14.90 -3.66 14.50
CA GLU A 82 15.41 -4.51 15.59
C GLU A 82 14.46 -4.57 16.78
N PRO A 83 13.96 -3.44 17.35
CA PRO A 83 12.99 -3.48 18.45
C PRO A 83 11.68 -4.18 18.06
N ILE A 84 11.20 -3.98 16.84
CA ILE A 84 9.98 -4.66 16.35
C ILE A 84 10.22 -6.17 16.24
N ARG A 85 11.33 -6.63 15.65
CA ARG A 85 11.70 -8.06 15.59
C ARG A 85 11.77 -8.66 16.98
N LYS A 86 12.41 -7.97 17.94
CA LYS A 86 12.51 -8.42 19.33
C LYS A 86 11.11 -8.60 19.95
N LYS A 87 10.20 -7.64 19.76
CA LYS A 87 8.81 -7.74 20.26
C LYS A 87 8.08 -8.91 19.61
N LEU A 88 8.15 -9.03 18.28
CA LEU A 88 7.48 -10.08 17.50
C LEU A 88 8.01 -11.50 17.81
N SER A 89 9.26 -11.63 18.22
CA SER A 89 9.89 -12.91 18.59
C SER A 89 9.66 -13.31 20.03
N SER A 90 9.09 -12.43 20.86
CA SER A 90 8.80 -12.76 22.26
C SER A 90 7.69 -13.82 22.36
N ARG A 91 7.72 -14.64 23.43
CA ARG A 91 6.76 -15.73 23.65
C ARG A 91 5.29 -15.33 23.51
N GLU A 92 4.99 -14.10 23.89
CA GLU A 92 3.62 -13.55 23.89
C GLU A 92 3.13 -13.22 22.47
N PHE A 93 4.04 -12.77 21.55
CA PHE A 93 3.71 -12.23 20.23
C PHE A 93 4.09 -13.15 19.07
N ALA A 94 4.95 -14.14 19.29
CA ALA A 94 5.45 -15.02 18.23
C ALA A 94 4.32 -15.68 17.43
N GLY A 95 4.27 -15.42 16.14
CA GLY A 95 3.28 -15.97 15.20
C GLY A 95 1.86 -15.38 15.31
N LYS A 96 1.58 -14.50 16.28
CA LYS A 96 0.24 -13.94 16.50
C LYS A 96 -0.01 -12.69 15.65
N ILE A 97 0.98 -11.81 15.52
CA ILE A 97 0.83 -10.54 14.82
C ILE A 97 0.87 -10.74 13.31
N LYS A 98 -0.10 -10.16 12.62
CA LYS A 98 -0.23 -10.19 11.16
C LYS A 98 -0.19 -8.80 10.53
N CYS A 99 -0.43 -7.76 11.33
CA CYS A 99 -0.46 -6.38 10.88
C CYS A 99 0.33 -5.47 11.83
N LEU A 100 1.11 -4.57 11.27
CA LEU A 100 1.71 -3.46 11.99
C LEU A 100 0.92 -2.19 11.64
N LEU A 101 0.64 -1.38 12.65
CA LEU A 101 0.00 -0.07 12.50
C LEU A 101 0.95 1.01 12.95
N THR A 102 1.49 1.81 12.02
CA THR A 102 2.32 2.97 12.36
C THR A 102 1.41 4.19 12.63
N THR A 103 1.72 4.94 13.69
CA THR A 103 0.93 6.12 14.06
C THR A 103 1.62 7.42 13.66
N TYR A 104 0.88 8.51 13.73
CA TYR A 104 1.37 9.88 13.55
C TYR A 104 2.70 10.09 14.27
N GLY A 105 3.70 10.65 13.57
CA GLY A 105 5.04 10.86 14.14
C GLY A 105 6.04 9.73 13.96
N VAL A 106 5.63 8.55 13.46
CA VAL A 106 6.57 7.53 12.98
C VAL A 106 7.09 7.94 11.59
N PRO A 107 8.41 7.94 11.31
CA PRO A 107 8.94 8.30 10.00
C PRO A 107 8.25 7.60 8.84
N VAL A 108 8.15 8.27 7.69
CA VAL A 108 7.41 7.78 6.52
C VAL A 108 8.34 7.06 5.53
N LYS A 109 9.59 7.53 5.41
CA LYS A 109 10.58 7.06 4.43
C LYS A 109 11.85 6.53 5.09
N VAL A 110 12.43 5.50 4.49
CA VAL A 110 13.78 5.03 4.80
C VAL A 110 14.75 5.51 3.74
N GLY A 111 15.85 6.11 4.15
CA GLY A 111 16.89 6.60 3.27
C GLY A 111 17.59 5.49 2.49
N LYS A 112 18.36 5.89 1.48
CA LYS A 112 19.14 4.96 0.65
C LYS A 112 20.21 4.26 1.48
N ARG A 113 20.51 3.02 1.11
CA ARG A 113 21.73 2.33 1.52
C ARG A 113 22.94 2.98 0.85
N GLY A 114 24.05 3.08 1.53
CA GLY A 114 25.34 3.47 0.94
C GLY A 114 25.87 2.46 -0.08
N PRO A 115 26.99 2.75 -0.74
CA PRO A 115 27.68 1.82 -1.63
C PRO A 115 28.03 0.50 -0.91
N LEU A 116 28.03 -0.60 -1.66
CA LEU A 116 28.48 -1.90 -1.15
C LEU A 116 30.00 -1.84 -0.92
N LYS A 117 30.41 -2.14 0.31
CA LYS A 117 31.83 -2.21 0.68
C LYS A 117 32.53 -3.35 -0.06
N GLY A 118 33.80 -3.17 -0.41
CA GLY A 118 34.60 -4.16 -1.11
C GLY A 118 34.26 -4.36 -2.59
N GLN A 119 33.44 -3.50 -3.19
CA GLN A 119 33.04 -3.56 -4.60
C GLN A 119 33.67 -2.43 -5.44
N GLU A 120 34.64 -1.70 -4.91
CA GLU A 120 35.22 -0.51 -5.53
C GLU A 120 35.89 -0.83 -6.88
N GLU A 121 36.68 -1.89 -6.92
CA GLU A 121 37.37 -2.31 -8.16
C GLU A 121 36.38 -2.81 -9.22
N LYS A 122 35.37 -3.61 -8.80
CA LYS A 122 34.28 -4.05 -9.68
C LYS A 122 33.52 -2.85 -10.26
N LEU A 123 33.21 -1.87 -9.42
CA LEU A 123 32.53 -0.64 -9.85
C LEU A 123 33.34 0.13 -10.91
N LYS A 124 34.67 0.23 -10.71
CA LYS A 124 35.58 0.87 -11.67
C LYS A 124 35.60 0.14 -13.02
N GLN A 125 35.64 -1.19 -12.99
CA GLN A 125 35.59 -1.99 -14.21
C GLN A 125 34.26 -1.85 -14.95
N LEU A 126 33.13 -1.89 -14.24
CA LEU A 126 31.78 -1.71 -14.81
C LEU A 126 31.61 -0.33 -15.45
N ARG A 127 32.11 0.74 -14.82
CA ARG A 127 32.09 2.09 -15.39
C ARG A 127 32.87 2.16 -16.69
N LYS A 128 34.10 1.63 -16.74
CA LYS A 128 34.89 1.57 -17.97
C LYS A 128 34.18 0.83 -19.09
N LEU A 129 33.52 -0.29 -18.77
CA LEU A 129 32.74 -1.07 -19.74
C LEU A 129 31.51 -0.29 -20.24
N ALA A 130 30.82 0.42 -19.35
CA ALA A 130 29.67 1.24 -19.70
C ALA A 130 30.07 2.44 -20.62
N GLU A 131 31.18 3.13 -20.33
CA GLU A 131 31.73 4.20 -21.17
C GLU A 131 32.09 3.72 -22.57
N ARG A 132 32.81 2.59 -22.66
CA ARG A 132 33.14 1.96 -23.96
C ARG A 132 31.88 1.52 -24.72
N GLY A 133 30.85 1.10 -24.00
CA GLY A 133 29.54 0.73 -24.58
C GLY A 133 28.82 1.94 -25.16
N LYS A 134 28.81 3.07 -24.44
CA LYS A 134 28.19 4.34 -24.91
C LYS A 134 28.85 4.87 -26.20
N SER A 135 30.18 4.98 -26.25
CA SER A 135 30.87 5.46 -27.43
C SER A 135 30.64 4.61 -28.70
N LYS A 136 30.47 3.29 -28.56
CA LYS A 136 30.12 2.39 -29.68
C LYS A 136 28.68 2.50 -30.14
N LEU A 137 27.75 2.92 -29.23
CA LEU A 137 26.31 3.04 -29.50
C LEU A 137 25.94 4.35 -30.21
N GLU A 138 26.59 5.45 -29.90
CA GLU A 138 26.44 6.72 -30.61
C GLU A 138 26.68 6.52 -32.11
N GLN A 139 27.56 5.57 -32.47
CA GLN A 139 27.85 5.21 -33.85
C GLN A 139 26.79 4.26 -34.50
N LYS A 140 25.92 3.55 -33.77
CA LYS A 140 25.08 2.48 -34.32
C LYS A 140 23.58 2.57 -34.05
N LYS A 141 23.04 3.60 -33.36
CA LYS A 141 21.59 3.74 -33.04
C LYS A 141 20.87 2.48 -32.54
N LYS A 142 21.56 1.49 -31.95
CA LYS A 142 20.97 0.26 -31.45
C LYS A 142 20.71 0.33 -29.95
N ASN A 143 19.45 0.01 -29.56
CA ASN A 143 19.04 -0.18 -28.18
C ASN A 143 19.89 -1.29 -27.53
N ASN A 144 20.72 -0.97 -26.52
CA ASN A 144 21.72 -1.92 -26.05
C ASN A 144 21.35 -2.48 -24.67
N HIS A 145 20.65 -3.60 -24.66
CA HIS A 145 20.30 -4.37 -23.46
C HIS A 145 21.53 -4.60 -22.54
N LYS A 146 22.72 -4.78 -23.11
CA LYS A 146 23.97 -4.96 -22.36
C LYS A 146 24.34 -3.71 -21.54
N LEU A 147 24.18 -2.52 -22.12
CA LEU A 147 24.47 -1.26 -21.43
C LEU A 147 23.48 -1.03 -20.27
N THR A 148 22.21 -1.31 -20.49
CA THR A 148 21.18 -1.26 -19.44
C THR A 148 21.52 -2.20 -18.28
N LYS A 149 21.98 -3.42 -18.58
CA LYS A 149 22.40 -4.39 -17.55
C LYS A 149 23.62 -3.91 -16.77
N LEU A 150 24.61 -3.35 -17.44
CA LEU A 150 25.79 -2.76 -16.79
C LEU A 150 25.39 -1.58 -15.87
N GLN A 151 24.51 -0.70 -16.35
CA GLN A 151 24.03 0.43 -15.56
C GLN A 151 23.27 -0.01 -14.32
N ARG A 152 22.41 -1.02 -14.42
CA ARG A 152 21.70 -1.61 -13.27
C ARG A 152 22.67 -2.15 -12.21
N GLU A 153 23.73 -2.84 -12.64
CA GLU A 153 24.72 -3.37 -11.70
C GLU A 153 25.53 -2.25 -11.02
N ILE A 154 25.87 -1.20 -11.75
CA ILE A 154 26.49 0.01 -11.19
C ILE A 154 25.56 0.64 -10.14
N ASP A 155 24.30 0.83 -10.47
CA ASP A 155 23.29 1.43 -9.58
C ASP A 155 23.05 0.58 -8.33
N ARG A 156 23.04 -0.74 -8.48
CA ARG A 156 22.97 -1.70 -7.38
C ARG A 156 24.16 -1.53 -6.43
N ILE A 157 25.39 -1.52 -6.93
CA ILE A 157 26.60 -1.34 -6.10
C ILE A 157 26.58 0.00 -5.39
N LEU A 158 26.14 1.07 -6.06
CA LEU A 158 26.06 2.43 -5.50
C LEU A 158 24.92 2.65 -4.51
N GLY A 159 24.04 1.67 -4.32
CA GLY A 159 22.88 1.80 -3.45
C GLY A 159 21.80 2.73 -3.99
N LYS A 160 21.74 2.96 -5.33
CA LYS A 160 20.61 3.67 -5.93
C LYS A 160 19.34 2.81 -5.85
N GLU A 161 18.18 3.47 -5.82
CA GLU A 161 16.88 2.79 -5.72
C GLU A 161 16.79 1.78 -4.56
N THR A 162 17.37 2.15 -3.40
CA THR A 162 17.35 1.36 -2.16
C THR A 162 16.60 2.07 -1.03
N ASN A 163 16.02 3.23 -1.31
CA ASN A 163 15.08 3.92 -0.44
C ASN A 163 13.69 3.29 -0.59
N ALA A 164 12.91 3.34 0.47
CA ALA A 164 11.55 2.82 0.49
C ALA A 164 10.66 3.60 1.47
N SER A 165 9.37 3.33 1.51
CA SER A 165 8.56 3.72 2.65
C SER A 165 8.95 2.87 3.87
N VAL A 166 8.85 3.44 5.06
CA VAL A 166 9.02 2.70 6.33
C VAL A 166 8.05 1.53 6.38
N ASP A 167 6.81 1.75 6.00
CA ASP A 167 5.76 0.73 6.05
C ASP A 167 6.07 -0.46 5.12
N SER A 168 6.61 -0.19 3.95
CA SER A 168 6.97 -1.24 3.00
C SER A 168 8.23 -2.02 3.43
N GLU A 169 9.17 -1.39 4.12
CA GLU A 169 10.30 -2.09 4.77
C GLU A 169 9.83 -2.90 5.96
N LEU A 170 8.95 -2.36 6.80
CA LEU A 170 8.40 -3.07 7.95
C LEU A 170 7.62 -4.32 7.55
N SER A 171 7.05 -4.35 6.35
CA SER A 171 6.40 -5.57 5.85
C SER A 171 7.38 -6.74 5.66
N MET A 172 8.67 -6.45 5.56
CA MET A 172 9.76 -7.41 5.40
C MET A 172 10.55 -7.65 6.71
N VAL A 173 10.12 -7.08 7.82
CA VAL A 173 10.90 -7.04 9.07
C VAL A 173 11.26 -8.43 9.66
N LEU A 174 10.50 -9.47 9.31
CA LEU A 174 10.77 -10.86 9.73
C LEU A 174 11.64 -11.65 8.76
N PHE A 175 12.10 -11.05 7.66
CA PHE A 175 13.04 -11.67 6.76
C PHE A 175 14.47 -11.40 7.23
N ASP A 176 15.28 -12.45 7.34
CA ASP A 176 16.65 -12.36 7.85
C ASP A 176 17.56 -11.63 6.86
N ASP A 177 17.37 -11.86 5.56
CA ASP A 177 18.14 -11.24 4.49
C ASP A 177 17.32 -11.11 3.21
N TYR A 178 17.48 -10.00 2.51
CA TYR A 178 17.00 -9.75 1.16
C TYR A 178 17.80 -8.63 0.50
N GLU A 179 17.87 -8.67 -0.82
CA GLU A 179 18.62 -7.67 -1.54
C GLU A 179 17.96 -6.28 -1.47
N LEU A 180 18.64 -5.31 -0.91
CA LEU A 180 18.23 -3.89 -0.93
C LEU A 180 18.59 -3.26 -2.29
N TYR A 181 17.77 -3.56 -3.28
CA TYR A 181 17.81 -2.93 -4.60
C TYR A 181 16.44 -3.03 -5.26
N ARG A 182 15.79 -1.88 -5.48
CA ARG A 182 14.40 -1.81 -5.90
C ARG A 182 13.48 -2.54 -4.91
N TRP A 183 12.52 -3.29 -5.38
CA TRP A 183 11.45 -3.93 -4.65
C TRP A 183 11.67 -5.43 -4.43
N GLN A 184 10.96 -5.96 -3.45
CA GLN A 184 10.81 -7.40 -3.23
C GLN A 184 9.38 -7.84 -3.61
N PRO A 185 9.18 -9.02 -4.19
CA PRO A 185 7.84 -9.53 -4.46
C PRO A 185 7.00 -9.63 -3.18
N ASN A 186 5.76 -9.15 -3.24
CA ASN A 186 4.83 -9.32 -2.12
C ASN A 186 4.27 -10.74 -2.09
N LYS A 187 4.60 -11.51 -1.06
CA LYS A 187 4.19 -12.90 -0.89
C LYS A 187 2.76 -13.09 -0.37
N LEU A 188 2.04 -12.01 -0.05
CA LEU A 188 0.62 -12.03 0.27
C LEU A 188 -0.28 -11.69 -0.92
N ASN A 189 0.29 -11.30 -2.07
CA ASN A 189 -0.46 -11.03 -3.28
C ASN A 189 -1.18 -12.29 -3.77
N VAL A 190 -2.43 -12.15 -4.23
CA VAL A 190 -3.25 -13.28 -4.74
C VAL A 190 -2.60 -14.02 -5.91
N ASN A 191 -1.76 -13.33 -6.68
CA ASN A 191 -1.04 -13.89 -7.81
C ASN A 191 0.37 -14.41 -7.44
N ALA A 192 0.75 -14.38 -6.15
CA ALA A 192 2.04 -14.92 -5.72
C ALA A 192 2.05 -16.46 -5.92
N PRO A 193 3.16 -17.03 -6.42
CA PRO A 193 3.25 -18.47 -6.66
C PRO A 193 3.17 -19.30 -5.37
N TYR A 194 3.50 -18.70 -4.24
CA TYR A 194 3.30 -19.23 -2.90
C TYR A 194 3.21 -18.08 -1.91
N TRP A 195 2.48 -18.29 -0.82
CA TRP A 195 2.38 -17.32 0.26
C TRP A 195 3.48 -17.51 1.29
N ASP A 196 4.00 -16.41 1.80
CA ASP A 196 4.95 -16.40 2.90
C ASP A 196 4.43 -15.51 4.03
N PHE A 197 4.04 -16.15 5.11
CA PHE A 197 3.48 -15.49 6.30
C PHE A 197 4.50 -14.73 7.14
N LYS A 198 5.80 -14.75 6.77
CA LYS A 198 6.78 -13.79 7.29
C LYS A 198 6.50 -12.36 6.78
N THR A 199 5.78 -12.21 5.67
CA THR A 199 5.31 -10.90 5.21
C THR A 199 4.23 -10.38 6.14
N LEU A 200 4.47 -9.25 6.80
CA LEU A 200 3.47 -8.57 7.62
C LEU A 200 2.72 -7.52 6.80
N MET A 201 1.42 -7.41 7.02
CA MET A 201 0.66 -6.27 6.54
C MET A 201 1.05 -5.03 7.34
N VAL A 202 1.07 -3.86 6.70
CA VAL A 202 1.35 -2.58 7.36
C VAL A 202 0.37 -1.53 6.88
N CYS A 203 -0.18 -0.76 7.81
CA CYS A 203 -1.06 0.37 7.55
C CYS A 203 -0.62 1.56 8.40
N ARG A 204 -1.05 2.77 8.04
CA ARG A 204 -0.61 4.00 8.69
C ARG A 204 -1.79 4.87 9.09
N LEU A 205 -1.84 5.27 10.36
CA LEU A 205 -2.68 6.34 10.86
C LEU A 205 -1.87 7.63 10.97
N ASP A 206 -1.83 8.38 9.88
CA ASP A 206 -1.02 9.59 9.75
C ASP A 206 -1.71 10.58 8.77
N GLY A 207 -1.29 11.82 8.78
CA GLY A 207 -1.86 12.84 7.91
C GLY A 207 -1.52 14.28 8.34
N PRO A 208 -2.17 15.29 7.76
CA PRO A 208 -1.86 16.69 7.99
C PRO A 208 -2.04 17.18 9.44
N SER A 209 -2.94 16.57 10.22
CA SER A 209 -3.10 16.88 11.64
C SER A 209 -3.57 15.68 12.46
N PHE A 210 -3.39 15.79 13.77
CA PHE A 210 -3.85 14.82 14.75
C PHE A 210 -5.39 14.61 14.70
N GLU A 211 -6.16 15.69 14.52
CA GLU A 211 -7.61 15.64 14.44
C GLU A 211 -8.09 14.87 13.22
N ILE A 212 -7.44 15.08 12.07
CA ILE A 212 -7.71 14.34 10.84
C ILE A 212 -7.46 12.85 11.06
N VAL A 213 -6.35 12.48 11.71
CA VAL A 213 -6.02 11.07 11.98
C VAL A 213 -7.05 10.41 12.90
N LYS A 214 -7.53 11.11 13.94
CA LYS A 214 -8.64 10.60 14.78
C LYS A 214 -9.95 10.47 14.01
N ALA A 215 -10.24 11.44 13.12
CA ALA A 215 -11.44 11.41 12.30
C ALA A 215 -11.47 10.21 11.36
N ILE A 216 -10.33 9.77 10.79
CA ILE A 216 -10.22 8.56 9.97
C ILE A 216 -10.82 7.35 10.71
N VAL A 217 -10.42 7.11 11.96
CA VAL A 217 -10.90 5.96 12.74
C VAL A 217 -12.41 6.07 13.00
N ASN A 218 -12.88 7.26 13.39
CA ASN A 218 -14.30 7.49 13.68
C ASN A 218 -15.18 7.29 12.45
N LYS A 219 -14.78 7.86 11.31
CA LYS A 219 -15.50 7.75 10.04
C LYS A 219 -15.54 6.29 9.53
N ALA A 220 -14.43 5.56 9.63
CA ALA A 220 -14.38 4.15 9.30
C ALA A 220 -15.39 3.34 10.11
N MET A 221 -15.36 3.48 11.45
CA MET A 221 -16.26 2.77 12.36
C MET A 221 -17.74 3.16 12.17
N ALA A 222 -18.02 4.43 11.90
CA ALA A 222 -19.39 4.89 11.64
C ALA A 222 -19.94 4.25 10.35
N THR A 223 -19.12 4.25 9.30
CA THR A 223 -19.49 3.70 7.99
C THR A 223 -19.70 2.20 8.02
N GLU A 224 -18.93 1.45 8.81
CA GLU A 224 -19.11 0.00 8.95
C GLU A 224 -20.50 -0.40 9.47
N LYS A 225 -21.17 0.47 10.21
CA LYS A 225 -22.53 0.19 10.73
C LYS A 225 -23.57 0.14 9.62
N THR A 226 -23.44 1.01 8.62
CA THR A 226 -24.44 1.22 7.55
C THR A 226 -23.96 0.75 6.17
N GLY A 227 -22.67 0.52 6.00
CA GLY A 227 -21.99 0.37 4.72
C GLY A 227 -21.73 1.73 4.03
N LEU A 228 -20.70 1.78 3.20
CA LEU A 228 -20.34 2.98 2.44
C LEU A 228 -21.38 3.27 1.37
N LYS A 229 -21.90 4.48 1.36
CA LYS A 229 -22.94 4.96 0.42
C LYS A 229 -22.54 6.31 -0.16
N GLY A 230 -22.88 6.54 -1.43
CA GLY A 230 -22.58 7.79 -2.11
C GLY A 230 -22.41 7.58 -3.61
N ILE A 231 -21.56 8.38 -4.23
CA ILE A 231 -21.28 8.34 -5.66
C ILE A 231 -19.83 7.90 -5.86
N ALA A 232 -19.61 7.01 -6.81
CA ALA A 232 -18.29 6.60 -7.24
C ALA A 232 -17.86 7.45 -8.46
N TYR A 233 -16.73 8.11 -8.34
CA TYR A 233 -16.13 8.93 -9.39
C TYR A 233 -14.89 8.21 -9.93
N ILE A 234 -14.93 7.79 -11.18
CA ILE A 234 -13.84 7.06 -11.83
C ILE A 234 -13.28 7.91 -12.97
N ASP A 235 -11.99 8.17 -12.90
CA ASP A 235 -11.29 9.14 -13.74
C ASP A 235 -10.23 8.45 -14.61
N SER A 236 -10.65 7.88 -15.75
CA SER A 236 -9.76 7.31 -16.77
C SER A 236 -9.34 8.39 -17.80
N ARG A 237 -8.41 8.05 -18.70
CA ARG A 237 -7.92 8.98 -19.75
C ARG A 237 -8.32 8.55 -21.16
N GLY A 238 -9.19 7.54 -21.31
CA GLY A 238 -9.57 7.03 -22.61
C GLY A 238 -8.44 6.36 -23.36
N ILE A 239 -7.38 5.94 -22.67
CA ILE A 239 -6.24 5.25 -23.30
C ILE A 239 -6.66 3.84 -23.68
N ALA A 240 -6.47 3.50 -24.96
CA ALA A 240 -6.80 2.16 -25.45
C ALA A 240 -5.94 1.09 -24.79
N ASP A 241 -6.56 -0.03 -24.41
CA ASP A 241 -5.86 -1.21 -23.89
C ASP A 241 -5.00 -1.85 -24.99
N ASP A 242 -3.68 -1.76 -24.83
CA ASP A 242 -2.70 -2.36 -25.74
C ASP A 242 -2.41 -3.84 -25.46
N LYS A 243 -3.18 -4.46 -24.57
CA LYS A 243 -3.04 -5.87 -24.11
C LYS A 243 -1.67 -6.19 -23.48
N LYS A 244 -0.91 -5.17 -23.11
CA LYS A 244 0.37 -5.36 -22.41
C LYS A 244 0.17 -5.20 -20.91
N PRO A 245 0.50 -6.20 -20.10
CA PRO A 245 0.44 -6.09 -18.64
C PRO A 245 1.20 -4.86 -18.15
N TYR A 246 0.61 -4.15 -17.21
CA TYR A 246 1.20 -2.98 -16.55
C TYR A 246 1.52 -1.78 -17.47
N SER A 247 0.92 -1.72 -18.67
CA SER A 247 0.98 -0.53 -19.52
C SER A 247 -0.01 0.54 -19.07
N PHE A 248 0.12 1.75 -19.59
CA PHE A 248 -0.86 2.82 -19.36
C PHE A 248 -2.26 2.41 -19.82
N GLY A 249 -2.38 1.78 -21.00
CA GLY A 249 -3.66 1.28 -21.51
C GLY A 249 -4.27 0.21 -20.61
N HIS A 250 -3.46 -0.69 -20.05
CA HIS A 250 -3.92 -1.72 -19.11
C HIS A 250 -4.50 -1.09 -17.82
N PHE A 251 -3.80 -0.14 -17.20
CA PHE A 251 -4.30 0.54 -15.99
C PHE A 251 -5.53 1.38 -16.28
N ASP A 252 -5.58 2.06 -17.42
CA ASP A 252 -6.73 2.84 -17.84
C ASP A 252 -7.96 1.95 -18.09
N GLN A 253 -7.76 0.78 -18.71
CA GLN A 253 -8.82 -0.22 -18.84
C GLN A 253 -9.29 -0.74 -17.47
N SER A 254 -8.38 -0.95 -16.52
CA SER A 254 -8.75 -1.37 -15.17
C SER A 254 -9.61 -0.35 -14.43
N LEU A 255 -9.46 0.95 -14.69
CA LEU A 255 -10.37 2.00 -14.19
C LEU A 255 -11.78 1.86 -14.81
N ARG A 256 -11.89 1.72 -16.12
CA ARG A 256 -13.19 1.51 -16.77
C ARG A 256 -13.87 0.22 -16.31
N ASP A 257 -13.09 -0.83 -16.14
CA ASP A 257 -13.57 -2.09 -15.57
C ASP A 257 -14.04 -1.94 -14.13
N LEU A 258 -13.35 -1.10 -13.31
CA LEU A 258 -13.79 -0.77 -11.96
C LEU A 258 -15.14 -0.05 -11.99
N ALA A 259 -15.36 0.89 -12.89
CA ALA A 259 -16.66 1.56 -13.02
C ALA A 259 -17.78 0.55 -13.28
N THR A 260 -17.56 -0.37 -14.21
CA THR A 260 -18.50 -1.47 -14.51
C THR A 260 -18.72 -2.37 -13.30
N LEU A 261 -17.65 -2.79 -12.63
CA LEU A 261 -17.71 -3.62 -11.43
C LEU A 261 -18.47 -2.95 -10.31
N THR A 262 -18.25 -1.65 -10.08
CA THR A 262 -18.92 -0.88 -9.02
C THR A 262 -20.42 -0.82 -9.26
N ARG A 263 -20.89 -0.61 -10.48
CA ARG A 263 -22.33 -0.67 -10.83
C ARG A 263 -22.95 -2.04 -10.57
N TYR A 264 -22.18 -3.09 -10.81
CA TYR A 264 -22.67 -4.46 -10.61
C TYR A 264 -22.68 -4.90 -9.14
N ARG A 265 -21.67 -4.46 -8.34
CA ARG A 265 -21.45 -4.93 -6.97
C ARG A 265 -22.03 -4.01 -5.89
N THR A 266 -22.48 -2.83 -6.24
CA THR A 266 -23.00 -1.83 -5.29
C THR A 266 -24.23 -1.13 -5.84
N GLU A 267 -24.97 -0.46 -4.97
CA GLU A 267 -26.07 0.44 -5.34
C GLU A 267 -25.59 1.88 -5.64
N MET A 268 -24.30 2.11 -5.77
CA MET A 268 -23.74 3.44 -5.99
C MET A 268 -24.00 3.93 -7.41
N THR A 269 -24.35 5.18 -7.54
CA THR A 269 -24.25 5.87 -8.83
C THR A 269 -22.78 5.98 -9.19
N VAL A 270 -22.42 5.64 -10.44
CA VAL A 270 -21.06 5.74 -10.96
C VAL A 270 -20.99 6.84 -12.00
N LYS A 271 -20.15 7.82 -11.79
CA LYS A 271 -19.79 8.87 -12.75
C LYS A 271 -18.39 8.63 -13.26
N GLU A 272 -18.27 8.58 -14.59
CA GLU A 272 -17.00 8.34 -15.29
C GLU A 272 -16.57 9.59 -16.04
N GLU A 273 -15.30 9.94 -15.94
CA GLU A 273 -14.57 10.78 -16.86
C GLU A 273 -13.60 9.88 -17.66
N SER A 274 -13.61 9.97 -18.97
CA SER A 274 -12.80 9.12 -19.84
C SER A 274 -12.10 9.92 -20.94
N THR A 275 -11.79 11.19 -20.63
CA THR A 275 -11.08 12.10 -21.54
C THR A 275 -9.80 12.61 -20.87
N GLU A 276 -9.11 13.54 -21.49
CA GLU A 276 -7.96 14.22 -20.89
C GLU A 276 -8.33 15.16 -19.73
N LYS A 277 -9.62 15.46 -19.54
CA LYS A 277 -10.11 16.37 -18.52
C LYS A 277 -10.16 15.68 -17.16
N LEU A 278 -9.84 16.44 -16.12
CA LEU A 278 -10.09 16.04 -14.74
C LEU A 278 -11.49 16.49 -14.31
N PHE A 279 -12.05 15.88 -13.27
CA PHE A 279 -13.23 16.44 -12.61
C PHE A 279 -12.93 17.87 -12.14
N ALA A 280 -13.82 18.80 -12.47
CA ALA A 280 -13.62 20.20 -12.13
C ALA A 280 -13.81 20.44 -10.61
N PRO A 281 -13.20 21.48 -10.03
CA PRO A 281 -13.36 21.82 -8.62
C PRO A 281 -14.82 21.89 -8.18
N GLY A 282 -15.16 21.28 -7.03
CA GLY A 282 -16.49 21.31 -6.41
C GLY A 282 -17.59 20.54 -7.15
N THR A 283 -17.27 19.73 -8.19
CA THR A 283 -18.30 19.06 -9.01
C THR A 283 -18.67 17.65 -8.53
N CYS A 284 -17.87 17.07 -7.63
CA CYS A 284 -18.02 15.68 -7.19
C CYS A 284 -18.70 15.58 -5.82
N GLN A 285 -20.01 15.82 -5.81
CA GLN A 285 -20.82 15.79 -4.59
C GLN A 285 -21.00 14.37 -4.03
N ARG A 286 -21.03 14.24 -2.71
CA ARG A 286 -21.24 12.96 -2.00
C ARG A 286 -20.31 11.84 -2.48
N ALA A 287 -19.03 12.15 -2.69
CA ALA A 287 -18.04 11.22 -3.20
C ALA A 287 -17.75 10.12 -2.16
N ALA A 288 -18.10 8.89 -2.48
CA ALA A 288 -17.82 7.69 -1.67
C ALA A 288 -16.57 6.95 -2.16
N ILE A 289 -16.36 6.92 -3.47
CA ILE A 289 -15.16 6.38 -4.10
C ILE A 289 -14.65 7.42 -5.09
N TYR A 290 -13.36 7.68 -5.02
CA TYR A 290 -12.61 8.28 -6.11
C TYR A 290 -11.49 7.34 -6.53
N CYS A 291 -11.40 7.04 -7.83
CA CYS A 291 -10.27 6.32 -8.38
C CYS A 291 -9.93 6.88 -9.76
N GLY A 292 -8.66 7.30 -9.94
CA GLY A 292 -8.25 7.90 -11.20
C GLY A 292 -6.75 8.12 -11.26
N TRP A 293 -6.29 8.78 -12.32
CA TRP A 293 -4.90 9.11 -12.52
C TRP A 293 -4.66 10.39 -13.31
N TYR A 294 -3.42 10.86 -13.29
CA TYR A 294 -2.90 12.11 -13.82
C TYR A 294 -3.00 13.28 -12.84
N SER A 295 -2.52 14.45 -13.24
CA SER A 295 -2.32 15.63 -12.37
C SER A 295 -1.24 15.42 -11.30
N LEU A 296 -0.02 15.08 -11.73
CA LEU A 296 1.14 14.90 -10.86
C LEU A 296 1.36 16.10 -9.93
N LYS A 297 1.41 15.85 -8.62
CA LYS A 297 1.68 16.84 -7.56
C LYS A 297 0.65 17.99 -7.48
N LYS A 298 -0.50 17.85 -8.09
CA LYS A 298 -1.49 18.91 -8.11
C LYS A 298 -2.88 18.34 -7.87
N TYR A 299 -3.24 18.24 -6.62
CA TYR A 299 -4.60 17.88 -6.22
C TYR A 299 -5.61 18.85 -6.82
N VAL A 300 -6.74 18.32 -7.24
CA VAL A 300 -7.91 19.09 -7.68
C VAL A 300 -8.97 18.93 -6.62
N ASP A 301 -9.36 20.03 -5.99
CA ASP A 301 -10.41 20.09 -4.99
C ASP A 301 -11.79 19.97 -5.67
N ALA A 302 -12.07 18.75 -6.15
CA ALA A 302 -13.31 18.44 -6.86
C ALA A 302 -14.37 17.79 -5.96
N PHE A 303 -14.01 17.30 -4.79
CA PHE A 303 -14.78 16.30 -4.07
C PHE A 303 -15.39 16.83 -2.76
N ASP A 304 -16.66 16.52 -2.57
CA ASP A 304 -17.34 16.55 -1.27
C ASP A 304 -17.41 15.10 -0.77
N PHE A 305 -16.43 14.69 0.05
CA PHE A 305 -16.30 13.32 0.51
C PHE A 305 -17.30 12.99 1.61
N VAL A 306 -18.00 11.88 1.46
CA VAL A 306 -18.82 11.32 2.55
C VAL A 306 -17.93 10.63 3.59
N ASP A 307 -18.44 10.47 4.82
CA ASP A 307 -17.75 9.66 5.82
C ASP A 307 -17.57 8.23 5.32
N GLY A 308 -16.37 7.71 5.49
CA GLY A 308 -15.97 6.38 4.98
C GLY A 308 -15.41 6.39 3.56
N ALA A 309 -15.36 7.52 2.87
CA ALA A 309 -14.91 7.59 1.49
C ALA A 309 -13.50 7.01 1.28
N LEU A 310 -13.30 6.38 0.12
CA LEU A 310 -12.06 5.78 -0.34
C LEU A 310 -11.51 6.55 -1.54
N GLY A 311 -10.24 6.97 -1.48
CA GLY A 311 -9.56 7.64 -2.58
C GLY A 311 -8.33 6.88 -3.05
N TYR A 312 -8.20 6.74 -4.35
CA TYR A 312 -7.02 6.14 -4.95
C TYR A 312 -6.65 6.90 -6.23
N HIS A 313 -5.63 7.74 -6.13
CA HIS A 313 -5.07 8.45 -7.28
C HIS A 313 -3.75 7.81 -7.70
N ILE A 314 -3.57 7.52 -8.99
CA ILE A 314 -2.41 6.83 -9.53
C ILE A 314 -1.44 7.87 -10.09
N SER A 315 -0.47 8.27 -9.28
CA SER A 315 0.60 9.17 -9.67
C SER A 315 1.82 9.00 -8.76
N SER A 316 2.96 9.49 -9.18
CA SER A 316 4.18 9.49 -8.36
C SER A 316 4.08 10.53 -7.25
N LEU A 317 4.74 10.27 -6.11
CA LEU A 317 4.92 11.24 -5.03
C LEU A 317 3.65 11.62 -4.25
N GLU A 318 2.58 10.85 -4.35
CA GLU A 318 1.26 11.13 -3.78
C GLU A 318 1.27 11.31 -2.25
N ALA A 319 2.16 10.60 -1.54
CA ALA A 319 2.29 10.62 -0.08
C ALA A 319 3.56 11.35 0.40
N VAL A 320 4.11 12.23 -0.42
CA VAL A 320 5.17 13.18 0.00
C VAL A 320 4.51 14.32 0.77
N ASP A 321 5.23 14.89 1.73
CA ASP A 321 4.77 15.99 2.59
C ASP A 321 3.44 15.67 3.30
N LEU A 322 3.29 14.43 3.74
CA LEU A 322 2.05 13.87 4.30
C LEU A 322 1.48 14.69 5.47
N ARG A 323 2.35 15.35 6.25
CA ARG A 323 2.00 16.13 7.44
C ARG A 323 1.96 17.64 7.19
N ASP A 324 2.16 18.09 5.95
CA ASP A 324 2.01 19.50 5.59
C ASP A 324 0.54 19.80 5.27
N PRO A 325 -0.13 20.63 6.07
CA PRO A 325 -1.54 21.03 5.82
C PRO A 325 -1.73 21.87 4.54
N ASN A 326 -0.65 22.36 3.96
CA ASN A 326 -0.65 23.13 2.72
C ASN A 326 -0.16 22.33 1.50
N SER A 327 0.11 21.04 1.69
CA SER A 327 0.56 20.19 0.59
C SER A 327 -0.51 20.09 -0.51
N SER A 328 -0.08 20.21 -1.76
CA SER A 328 -0.90 19.95 -2.94
C SER A 328 -0.79 18.51 -3.45
N GLN A 329 -0.08 17.63 -2.74
CA GLN A 329 -0.03 16.21 -3.05
C GLN A 329 -1.37 15.55 -2.75
N TRP A 330 -1.72 14.50 -3.50
CA TRP A 330 -3.06 13.93 -3.43
C TRP A 330 -3.40 13.31 -2.07
N CYS A 331 -2.52 12.51 -1.47
CA CYS A 331 -2.82 11.89 -0.18
C CYS A 331 -3.08 12.90 0.94
N PRO A 332 -2.17 13.86 1.26
CA PRO A 332 -2.44 14.83 2.31
C PRO A 332 -3.63 15.74 2.00
N ALA A 333 -3.83 16.17 0.74
CA ALA A 333 -4.95 17.01 0.37
C ALA A 333 -6.29 16.29 0.51
N MET A 334 -6.44 15.06 -0.01
CA MET A 334 -7.64 14.26 0.18
C MET A 334 -7.93 13.98 1.66
N LEU A 335 -6.91 13.74 2.49
CA LEU A 335 -7.10 13.57 3.93
C LEU A 335 -7.63 14.85 4.58
N LYS A 336 -7.12 16.00 4.18
CA LYS A 336 -7.60 17.31 4.63
C LYS A 336 -9.05 17.56 4.22
N ASP A 337 -9.43 17.15 3.01
CA ASP A 337 -10.80 17.27 2.49
C ASP A 337 -11.75 16.19 3.04
N GLY A 338 -11.25 15.33 3.92
CA GLY A 338 -12.10 14.45 4.71
C GLY A 338 -12.20 13.01 4.24
N ILE A 339 -11.36 12.55 3.31
CA ILE A 339 -11.31 11.14 2.93
C ILE A 339 -10.96 10.24 4.13
N THR A 340 -11.45 9.01 4.12
CA THR A 340 -11.23 8.06 5.24
C THR A 340 -10.06 7.13 4.99
N ALA A 341 -9.81 6.78 3.74
CA ALA A 341 -8.65 5.97 3.38
C ALA A 341 -8.13 6.30 1.99
N THR A 342 -6.81 6.26 1.85
CA THR A 342 -6.10 6.45 0.58
C THR A 342 -4.79 5.67 0.59
N LEU A 343 -4.16 5.56 -0.56
CA LEU A 343 -2.82 4.99 -0.71
C LEU A 343 -2.00 5.81 -1.69
N GLY A 344 -0.71 5.84 -1.51
CA GLY A 344 0.15 6.60 -2.40
C GLY A 344 1.62 6.30 -2.21
N ALA A 345 2.44 6.81 -3.12
CA ALA A 345 3.87 6.60 -3.13
C ALA A 345 4.64 7.78 -2.50
N VAL A 346 5.68 7.48 -1.73
CA VAL A 346 6.56 8.47 -1.09
C VAL A 346 7.72 8.92 -1.99
N ALA A 347 7.82 8.34 -3.18
CA ALA A 347 8.80 8.69 -4.23
C ALA A 347 8.29 8.18 -5.58
N GLU A 348 9.14 8.16 -6.64
CA GLU A 348 8.81 7.54 -7.92
C GLU A 348 8.69 6.02 -7.80
N PRO A 349 7.47 5.43 -7.97
CA PRO A 349 7.26 4.01 -7.71
C PRO A 349 7.33 3.11 -8.94
N TYR A 350 7.27 3.64 -10.16
CA TYR A 350 6.95 2.96 -11.41
C TYR A 350 5.51 2.41 -11.47
N LEU A 351 4.87 2.49 -12.62
CA LEU A 351 3.45 2.15 -12.80
C LEU A 351 3.11 0.70 -12.37
N HIS A 352 3.95 -0.26 -12.71
CA HIS A 352 3.73 -1.67 -12.40
C HIS A 352 3.80 -2.05 -10.91
N SER A 353 4.12 -1.08 -10.03
CA SER A 353 4.12 -1.27 -8.58
C SER A 353 2.84 -0.82 -7.88
N PHE A 354 1.92 -0.19 -8.61
CA PHE A 354 0.60 0.14 -8.09
C PHE A 354 -0.29 -1.11 -7.99
N PRO A 355 -1.12 -1.25 -6.95
CA PRO A 355 -2.26 -2.17 -7.00
C PRO A 355 -3.14 -1.85 -8.22
N GLU A 356 -3.52 -2.84 -8.99
CA GLU A 356 -4.47 -2.62 -10.07
C GLU A 356 -5.83 -2.16 -9.50
N PRO A 357 -6.42 -1.05 -9.99
CA PRO A 357 -7.65 -0.48 -9.43
C PRO A 357 -8.78 -1.48 -9.26
N LYS A 358 -9.15 -2.17 -10.34
CA LYS A 358 -10.20 -3.19 -10.31
C LYS A 358 -9.92 -4.29 -9.28
N ALA A 359 -8.68 -4.80 -9.22
CA ALA A 359 -8.30 -5.84 -8.29
C ALA A 359 -8.43 -5.38 -6.83
N PHE A 360 -7.93 -4.17 -6.50
CA PHE A 360 -8.02 -3.61 -5.15
C PHE A 360 -9.46 -3.45 -4.68
N PHE A 361 -10.32 -2.83 -5.48
CA PHE A 361 -11.72 -2.65 -5.12
C PHE A 361 -12.51 -3.97 -5.15
N THR A 362 -12.13 -4.96 -5.98
CA THR A 362 -12.73 -6.30 -5.93
C THR A 362 -12.55 -6.94 -4.55
N GLU A 363 -11.35 -6.86 -3.95
CA GLU A 363 -11.11 -7.41 -2.60
C GLU A 363 -11.94 -6.67 -1.54
N LEU A 364 -12.10 -5.34 -1.64
CA LEU A 364 -12.98 -4.57 -0.77
C LEU A 364 -14.45 -4.96 -0.93
N PHE A 365 -14.96 -5.09 -2.15
CA PHE A 365 -16.32 -5.53 -2.42
C PHE A 365 -16.59 -6.97 -1.96
N ASN A 366 -15.55 -7.80 -1.87
CA ASN A 366 -15.62 -9.13 -1.27
C ASN A 366 -15.62 -9.12 0.28
N GLY A 367 -15.68 -7.94 0.91
CA GLY A 367 -15.77 -7.77 2.36
C GLY A 367 -14.42 -7.88 3.09
N ARG A 368 -13.29 -7.83 2.37
CA ARG A 368 -11.96 -7.73 3.00
C ARG A 368 -11.80 -6.38 3.69
N CYS A 369 -11.05 -6.35 4.79
CA CYS A 369 -10.67 -5.08 5.36
C CYS A 369 -9.62 -4.37 4.50
N LEU A 370 -9.44 -3.08 4.74
CA LEU A 370 -8.59 -2.19 3.95
C LEU A 370 -7.17 -2.74 3.75
N VAL A 371 -6.52 -3.17 4.83
CA VAL A 371 -5.13 -3.66 4.74
C VAL A 371 -5.03 -5.02 4.06
N GLU A 372 -6.01 -5.90 4.24
CA GLU A 372 -6.08 -7.18 3.52
C GLU A 372 -6.23 -6.96 2.02
N ALA A 373 -7.18 -6.10 1.60
CA ALA A 373 -7.39 -5.78 0.20
C ALA A 373 -6.12 -5.22 -0.45
N TYR A 374 -5.43 -4.33 0.25
CA TYR A 374 -4.18 -3.74 -0.22
C TYR A 374 -3.05 -4.78 -0.38
N TYR A 375 -2.79 -5.60 0.65
CA TYR A 375 -1.71 -6.60 0.58
C TYR A 375 -1.99 -7.75 -0.37
N ARG A 376 -3.26 -8.07 -0.62
CA ARG A 376 -3.64 -9.08 -1.62
C ARG A 376 -3.47 -8.60 -3.05
N THR A 377 -3.33 -7.31 -3.28
CA THR A 377 -3.29 -6.71 -4.62
C THR A 377 -2.01 -5.93 -4.92
N LYS A 378 -1.34 -5.36 -3.93
CA LYS A 378 -0.05 -4.69 -4.19
C LYS A 378 1.02 -5.70 -4.63
N PRO A 379 1.81 -5.39 -5.68
CA PRO A 379 2.77 -6.37 -6.20
C PRO A 379 4.06 -6.50 -5.38
N PHE A 380 4.48 -5.44 -4.69
CA PHE A 380 5.82 -5.36 -4.11
C PHE A 380 5.86 -4.88 -2.66
N ASN A 381 6.89 -5.34 -1.93
CA ASN A 381 7.35 -4.86 -0.63
C ASN A 381 8.74 -4.22 -0.78
N SER A 382 9.26 -3.62 0.31
CA SER A 382 10.54 -2.89 0.30
C SER A 382 10.59 -1.86 -0.84
N TRP A 383 9.48 -1.12 -1.02
CA TRP A 383 9.32 -0.13 -2.08
C TRP A 383 8.59 1.13 -1.56
N GLN A 384 8.01 1.93 -2.44
CA GLN A 384 7.66 3.33 -2.17
C GLN A 384 6.27 3.57 -1.56
N PHE A 385 5.42 2.55 -1.39
CA PHE A 385 4.02 2.76 -1.05
C PHE A 385 3.70 2.77 0.44
N VAL A 386 2.72 3.61 0.81
CA VAL A 386 2.02 3.61 2.10
C VAL A 386 0.52 3.44 1.88
N LEU A 387 -0.14 2.82 2.85
CA LEU A 387 -1.60 2.74 2.97
C LEU A 387 -2.03 3.59 4.17
N LEU A 388 -2.87 4.57 3.94
CA LEU A 388 -3.37 5.53 4.92
C LEU A 388 -4.82 5.21 5.26
N GLY A 389 -5.09 4.92 6.53
CA GLY A 389 -6.43 4.56 6.97
C GLY A 389 -6.42 3.63 8.18
N ASP A 390 -7.59 3.14 8.54
CA ASP A 390 -7.77 2.14 9.57
C ASP A 390 -7.59 0.73 8.96
N PRO A 391 -6.63 -0.10 9.40
CA PRO A 391 -6.38 -1.42 8.81
C PRO A 391 -7.60 -2.35 8.87
N LEU A 392 -8.43 -2.23 9.90
CA LEU A 392 -9.63 -3.06 10.08
C LEU A 392 -10.84 -2.56 9.29
N TYR A 393 -10.77 -1.40 8.65
CA TYR A 393 -11.90 -0.79 7.96
C TYR A 393 -12.49 -1.69 6.87
N ARG A 394 -13.80 -1.99 6.98
CA ARG A 394 -14.61 -2.77 6.04
C ARG A 394 -15.72 -1.90 5.46
N PRO A 395 -15.46 -1.17 4.35
CA PRO A 395 -16.43 -0.24 3.78
C PRO A 395 -17.69 -0.92 3.25
N PHE A 396 -17.58 -2.17 2.83
CA PHE A 396 -18.68 -2.93 2.23
C PHE A 396 -19.02 -4.14 3.10
N LYS A 397 -20.31 -4.31 3.41
CA LYS A 397 -20.80 -5.54 4.04
C LYS A 397 -20.67 -6.68 3.04
N LYS A 398 -20.33 -7.85 3.52
CA LYS A 398 -20.39 -9.06 2.70
C LYS A 398 -21.86 -9.24 2.27
N LEU A 399 -22.12 -9.15 0.97
CA LEU A 399 -23.40 -9.48 0.38
C LEU A 399 -23.69 -10.98 0.50
#